data_f713260183871ac9b219cacb25b6046e
#
_entry.id   f713260183871ac9b219cacb25b6046e
#
_cell.length_a   1.000
_cell.length_b   1.000
_cell.length_c   1.000
_cell.angle_alpha   90.00
_cell.angle_beta   90.00
_cell.angle_gamma   90.00
#
_symmetry.space_group_name_H-M   'P 1'
#
loop_
_entity.id
_entity.type
_entity.pdbx_description
1 polymer ?
#
loop_
_entity_poly.entity_id
_entity_poly.type
_entity_poly.pdbx_seq_one_letter_code
_entity_poly.pdbx_strand_id
1 'polypeptide(L)'
;MPEPGFVFLDADYSQIELRVLAHMSGDEKLIQAYREAEDIHRLTASQVFHIPLEEVTPLQRRNAKAVNFGIVYGISSFGLSQDLSITRKEAAAYIQKYFETYPSIKGFLDGLVEQGKEKGYVSTMFGRRRPVPELKSSNFMQRSFGERVAMNSPIQGTAADIIKIAMNRVYKRLLDEKLRSRLVLQVHDELLIETWKDEIPQVSRILEEEMKGAAHLAVELEVDMHQGDNWYEAK
;
A
#
# COMPACT_ATOMS: atom_id res chain seq x y z
N MET A 1 15.03 22.21 7.08
CA MET A 1 14.48 23.54 6.70
C MET A 1 14.76 23.75 5.21
N PRO A 2 13.79 24.20 4.41
CA PRO A 2 14.02 24.56 3.02
C PRO A 2 14.84 25.84 2.91
N GLU A 3 15.40 26.11 1.72
CA GLU A 3 16.12 27.36 1.44
C GLU A 3 15.16 28.59 1.51
N PRO A 4 15.70 29.82 1.73
CA PRO A 4 14.87 31.01 1.71
C PRO A 4 14.09 31.16 0.40
N GLY A 5 12.79 31.37 0.50
CA GLY A 5 11.86 31.44 -0.64
C GLY A 5 11.28 30.10 -1.08
N PHE A 6 11.67 29.00 -0.44
CA PHE A 6 11.12 27.67 -0.68
C PHE A 6 10.24 27.20 0.50
N VAL A 7 9.44 26.19 0.25
CA VAL A 7 8.69 25.38 1.20
C VAL A 7 8.85 23.91 0.83
N PHE A 8 8.55 23.00 1.73
CA PHE A 8 8.38 21.59 1.36
C PHE A 8 6.94 21.31 0.91
N LEU A 9 6.83 20.60 -0.20
CA LEU A 9 5.63 19.91 -0.65
C LEU A 9 5.88 18.43 -0.52
N ASP A 10 5.07 17.76 0.29
CA ASP A 10 5.06 16.32 0.46
C ASP A 10 3.85 15.73 -0.23
N ALA A 11 4.06 14.67 -1.00
CA ALA A 11 3.01 13.95 -1.70
C ALA A 11 3.15 12.46 -1.40
N ASP A 12 2.13 11.87 -0.75
CA ASP A 12 2.10 10.49 -0.29
C ASP A 12 0.97 9.72 -0.95
N TYR A 13 1.22 8.46 -1.34
CA TYR A 13 0.17 7.59 -1.86
C TYR A 13 -0.77 7.13 -0.76
N SER A 14 -2.05 7.38 -0.91
CA SER A 14 -3.06 6.86 -0.02
C SER A 14 -3.23 5.36 -0.20
N GLN A 15 -2.71 4.58 0.76
CA GLN A 15 -2.90 3.11 0.89
C GLN A 15 -2.49 2.32 -0.37
N ILE A 16 -1.37 2.64 -0.99
CA ILE A 16 -0.93 2.07 -2.26
C ILE A 16 -0.89 0.53 -2.24
N GLU A 17 -0.41 -0.10 -1.16
CA GLU A 17 -0.28 -1.55 -1.07
C GLU A 17 -1.64 -2.25 -1.11
N LEU A 18 -2.67 -1.69 -0.48
CA LEU A 18 -4.03 -2.23 -0.52
C LEU A 18 -4.69 -2.04 -1.90
N ARG A 19 -4.41 -0.93 -2.58
CA ARG A 19 -4.86 -0.69 -3.97
C ARG A 19 -4.19 -1.66 -4.94
N VAL A 20 -2.89 -1.92 -4.74
CA VAL A 20 -2.15 -2.96 -5.48
C VAL A 20 -2.73 -4.34 -5.20
N LEU A 21 -3.03 -4.67 -3.94
CA LEU A 21 -3.68 -5.94 -3.58
C LEU A 21 -5.04 -6.09 -4.27
N ALA A 22 -5.88 -5.06 -4.25
CA ALA A 22 -7.19 -5.06 -4.92
C ALA A 22 -7.04 -5.36 -6.43
N HIS A 23 -6.11 -4.68 -7.10
CA HIS A 23 -5.84 -4.88 -8.51
C HIS A 23 -5.30 -6.29 -8.81
N MET A 24 -4.25 -6.72 -8.10
CA MET A 24 -3.57 -7.99 -8.38
C MET A 24 -4.42 -9.21 -8.05
N SER A 25 -5.24 -9.14 -6.99
CA SER A 25 -6.16 -10.23 -6.62
C SER A 25 -7.41 -10.28 -7.50
N GLY A 26 -7.76 -9.17 -8.15
CA GLY A 26 -9.01 -9.03 -8.90
C GLY A 26 -10.25 -9.21 -8.02
N ASP A 27 -10.16 -8.96 -6.71
CA ASP A 27 -11.31 -9.09 -5.81
C ASP A 27 -12.30 -7.96 -6.07
N GLU A 28 -13.41 -8.29 -6.71
CA GLU A 28 -14.42 -7.32 -7.13
C GLU A 28 -15.02 -6.54 -5.96
N LYS A 29 -15.20 -7.19 -4.79
CA LYS A 29 -15.73 -6.51 -3.61
C LYS A 29 -14.75 -5.48 -3.08
N LEU A 30 -13.45 -5.81 -3.02
CA LEU A 30 -12.44 -4.86 -2.59
C LEU A 30 -12.26 -3.73 -3.60
N ILE A 31 -12.30 -4.02 -4.91
CA ILE A 31 -12.26 -3.01 -5.97
C ILE A 31 -13.46 -2.07 -5.86
N GLN A 32 -14.66 -2.62 -5.69
CA GLN A 32 -15.88 -1.83 -5.53
C GLN A 32 -15.84 -0.99 -4.25
N ALA A 33 -15.30 -1.55 -3.15
CA ALA A 33 -15.08 -0.83 -1.90
C ALA A 33 -14.25 0.44 -2.08
N TYR A 34 -13.20 0.38 -2.89
CA TYR A 34 -12.36 1.55 -3.21
C TYR A 34 -13.05 2.56 -4.12
N ARG A 35 -14.01 2.14 -4.94
CA ARG A 35 -14.77 3.04 -5.82
C ARG A 35 -15.88 3.79 -5.09
N GLU A 36 -16.44 3.19 -4.04
CA GLU A 36 -17.64 3.68 -3.35
C GLU A 36 -17.35 4.30 -1.98
N ALA A 37 -16.22 3.99 -1.36
CA ALA A 37 -15.96 4.35 0.02
C ALA A 37 -14.78 5.33 0.16
N GLU A 38 -15.01 6.39 0.91
CA GLU A 38 -13.97 7.31 1.37
C GLU A 38 -13.04 6.66 2.41
N ASP A 39 -13.54 5.68 3.18
CA ASP A 39 -12.81 5.00 4.27
C ASP A 39 -12.90 3.48 4.14
N ILE A 40 -11.94 2.89 3.44
CA ILE A 40 -11.84 1.44 3.22
C ILE A 40 -11.79 0.63 4.52
N HIS A 41 -11.16 1.15 5.57
CA HIS A 41 -11.06 0.43 6.84
C HIS A 41 -12.39 0.39 7.57
N ARG A 42 -13.18 1.47 7.49
CA ARG A 42 -14.52 1.52 8.03
C ARG A 42 -15.46 0.59 7.27
N LEU A 43 -15.36 0.59 5.94
CA LEU A 43 -16.15 -0.32 5.11
C LEU A 43 -15.77 -1.78 5.35
N THR A 44 -14.49 -2.11 5.43
CA THR A 44 -14.04 -3.47 5.79
C THR A 44 -14.61 -3.90 7.14
N ALA A 45 -14.59 -3.02 8.15
CA ALA A 45 -15.20 -3.32 9.46
C ALA A 45 -16.69 -3.61 9.34
N SER A 46 -17.44 -2.78 8.62
CA SER A 46 -18.87 -2.98 8.34
C SER A 46 -19.13 -4.34 7.70
N GLN A 47 -18.40 -4.68 6.65
CA GLN A 47 -18.59 -5.93 5.90
C GLN A 47 -18.18 -7.19 6.71
N VAL A 48 -17.05 -7.12 7.42
CA VAL A 48 -16.54 -8.26 8.21
C VAL A 48 -17.39 -8.53 9.46
N PHE A 49 -17.93 -7.49 10.08
CA PHE A 49 -18.79 -7.63 11.28
C PHE A 49 -20.28 -7.69 10.97
N HIS A 50 -20.67 -7.45 9.70
CA HIS A 50 -22.08 -7.37 9.28
C HIS A 50 -22.86 -6.32 10.08
N ILE A 51 -22.29 -5.14 10.25
CA ILE A 51 -22.91 -3.98 10.92
C ILE A 51 -23.05 -2.82 9.93
N PRO A 52 -24.06 -1.95 10.10
CA PRO A 52 -24.19 -0.74 9.29
C PRO A 52 -22.91 0.12 9.35
N LEU A 53 -22.59 0.80 8.23
CA LEU A 53 -21.36 1.59 8.14
C LEU A 53 -21.29 2.69 9.21
N GLU A 54 -22.43 3.32 9.49
CA GLU A 54 -22.60 4.37 10.49
C GLU A 54 -22.39 3.90 11.93
N GLU A 55 -22.62 2.61 12.20
CA GLU A 55 -22.46 1.98 13.53
C GLU A 55 -21.03 1.49 13.80
N VAL A 56 -20.13 1.56 12.79
CA VAL A 56 -18.73 1.16 12.96
C VAL A 56 -18.02 2.06 13.97
N THR A 57 -17.63 1.46 15.08
CA THR A 57 -16.90 2.15 16.15
C THR A 57 -15.45 2.44 15.75
N PRO A 58 -14.80 3.44 16.36
CA PRO A 58 -13.36 3.71 16.15
C PRO A 58 -12.47 2.49 16.42
N LEU A 59 -12.83 1.66 17.41
CA LEU A 59 -12.11 0.43 17.72
C LEU A 59 -12.22 -0.61 16.59
N GLN A 60 -13.41 -0.83 16.06
CA GLN A 60 -13.64 -1.76 14.94
C GLN A 60 -12.92 -1.29 13.69
N ARG A 61 -12.95 0.01 13.37
CA ARG A 61 -12.19 0.61 12.27
C ARG A 61 -10.68 0.38 12.44
N ARG A 62 -10.13 0.62 13.66
CA ARG A 62 -8.73 0.37 13.97
C ARG A 62 -8.36 -1.11 13.79
N ASN A 63 -9.21 -2.01 14.27
CA ASN A 63 -9.00 -3.45 14.13
C ASN A 63 -9.03 -3.86 12.65
N ALA A 64 -9.98 -3.37 11.87
CA ALA A 64 -10.04 -3.60 10.43
C ALA A 64 -8.80 -3.06 9.70
N LYS A 65 -8.29 -1.89 10.11
CA LYS A 65 -7.02 -1.34 9.58
C LYS A 65 -5.86 -2.30 9.82
N ALA A 66 -5.72 -2.82 11.05
CA ALA A 66 -4.66 -3.77 11.38
C ALA A 66 -4.79 -5.10 10.60
N VAL A 67 -6.02 -5.57 10.37
CA VAL A 67 -6.28 -6.76 9.54
C VAL A 67 -5.94 -6.48 8.07
N ASN A 68 -6.42 -5.38 7.50
CA ASN A 68 -6.14 -5.01 6.11
C ASN A 68 -4.64 -5.01 5.80
N PHE A 69 -3.86 -4.32 6.63
CA PHE A 69 -2.40 -4.32 6.47
C PHE A 69 -1.78 -5.66 6.83
N GLY A 70 -2.25 -6.29 7.90
CA GLY A 70 -1.76 -7.61 8.30
C GLY A 70 -1.87 -8.65 7.21
N ILE A 71 -2.97 -8.67 6.45
CA ILE A 71 -3.16 -9.58 5.32
C ILE A 71 -2.11 -9.35 4.23
N VAL A 72 -1.84 -8.08 3.87
CA VAL A 72 -0.76 -7.73 2.92
C VAL A 72 0.59 -8.27 3.38
N TYR A 73 0.85 -8.24 4.69
CA TYR A 73 2.11 -8.72 5.26
C TYR A 73 2.12 -10.22 5.64
N GLY A 74 1.06 -10.96 5.30
CA GLY A 74 0.96 -12.39 5.62
C GLY A 74 0.91 -12.66 7.12
N ILE A 75 0.17 -11.82 7.87
CA ILE A 75 0.09 -11.92 9.33
C ILE A 75 -0.52 -13.25 9.78
N SER A 76 0.05 -13.86 10.81
CA SER A 76 -0.54 -15.03 11.48
C SER A 76 -1.57 -14.61 12.53
N SER A 77 -2.47 -15.53 12.90
CA SER A 77 -3.40 -15.30 14.02
C SER A 77 -2.69 -14.99 15.34
N PHE A 78 -1.46 -15.46 15.52
CA PHE A 78 -0.62 -15.09 16.65
C PHE A 78 -0.16 -13.62 16.56
N GLY A 79 0.40 -13.20 15.41
CA GLY A 79 0.83 -11.81 15.22
C GLY A 79 -0.34 -10.84 15.42
N LEU A 80 -1.47 -11.10 14.74
CA LEU A 80 -2.67 -10.25 14.87
C LEU A 80 -3.20 -10.19 16.31
N SER A 81 -3.13 -11.30 17.05
CA SER A 81 -3.56 -11.31 18.46
C SER A 81 -2.71 -10.42 19.35
N GLN A 82 -1.41 -10.33 19.08
CA GLN A 82 -0.49 -9.43 19.80
C GLN A 82 -0.78 -7.96 19.44
N ASP A 83 -0.93 -7.66 18.13
CA ASP A 83 -1.17 -6.30 17.65
C ASP A 83 -2.48 -5.70 18.16
N LEU A 84 -3.53 -6.52 18.25
CA LEU A 84 -4.85 -6.08 18.69
C LEU A 84 -5.13 -6.31 20.19
N SER A 85 -4.22 -6.97 20.91
CA SER A 85 -4.44 -7.39 22.31
C SER A 85 -5.72 -8.21 22.51
N ILE A 86 -5.98 -9.15 21.59
CA ILE A 86 -7.12 -10.09 21.60
C ILE A 86 -6.62 -11.53 21.70
N THR A 87 -7.52 -12.47 21.92
CA THR A 87 -7.17 -13.89 21.92
C THR A 87 -6.79 -14.37 20.52
N ARG A 88 -5.94 -15.39 20.43
CA ARG A 88 -5.58 -16.01 19.15
C ARG A 88 -6.79 -16.58 18.41
N LYS A 89 -7.82 -17.03 19.14
CA LYS A 89 -9.07 -17.53 18.57
C LYS A 89 -9.87 -16.41 17.89
N GLU A 90 -9.97 -15.25 18.53
CA GLU A 90 -10.60 -14.06 17.95
C GLU A 90 -9.83 -13.56 16.73
N ALA A 91 -8.51 -13.50 16.80
CA ALA A 91 -7.67 -13.11 15.67
C ALA A 91 -7.85 -14.07 14.47
N ALA A 92 -7.90 -15.38 14.72
CA ALA A 92 -8.14 -16.38 13.67
C ALA A 92 -9.53 -16.21 13.04
N ALA A 93 -10.57 -15.97 13.86
CA ALA A 93 -11.93 -15.70 13.37
C ALA A 93 -12.00 -14.42 12.53
N TYR A 94 -11.22 -13.40 12.89
CA TYR A 94 -11.12 -12.15 12.15
C TYR A 94 -10.53 -12.38 10.75
N ILE A 95 -9.39 -13.07 10.67
CA ILE A 95 -8.72 -13.41 9.40
C ILE A 95 -9.65 -14.27 8.53
N GLN A 96 -10.35 -15.24 9.12
CA GLN A 96 -11.29 -16.09 8.42
C GLN A 96 -12.43 -15.26 7.80
N LYS A 97 -13.09 -14.40 8.59
CA LYS A 97 -14.17 -13.52 8.11
C LYS A 97 -13.70 -12.57 7.02
N TYR A 98 -12.48 -12.06 7.12
CA TYR A 98 -11.88 -11.23 6.08
C TYR A 98 -11.80 -11.98 4.73
N PHE A 99 -11.30 -13.22 4.75
CA PHE A 99 -11.21 -14.04 3.53
C PHE A 99 -12.57 -14.55 3.02
N GLU A 100 -13.56 -14.71 3.91
CA GLU A 100 -14.95 -14.97 3.50
C GLU A 100 -15.58 -13.76 2.81
N THR A 101 -15.23 -12.55 3.27
CA THR A 101 -15.68 -11.29 2.66
C THR A 101 -14.99 -11.03 1.32
N TYR A 102 -13.67 -11.30 1.22
CA TYR A 102 -12.83 -11.07 0.05
C TYR A 102 -12.16 -12.38 -0.43
N PRO A 103 -12.91 -13.30 -1.03
CA PRO A 103 -12.42 -14.66 -1.31
C PRO A 103 -11.31 -14.73 -2.35
N SER A 104 -11.29 -13.80 -3.32
CA SER A 104 -10.25 -13.76 -4.36
C SER A 104 -8.88 -13.43 -3.78
N ILE A 105 -8.82 -12.67 -2.69
CA ILE A 105 -7.55 -12.33 -2.03
C ILE A 105 -6.86 -13.58 -1.51
N LYS A 106 -7.63 -14.49 -0.85
CA LYS A 106 -7.04 -15.74 -0.37
C LYS A 106 -6.47 -16.58 -1.50
N GLY A 107 -7.24 -16.77 -2.57
CA GLY A 107 -6.80 -17.52 -3.75
C GLY A 107 -5.55 -16.92 -4.39
N PHE A 108 -5.49 -15.61 -4.48
CA PHE A 108 -4.32 -14.88 -4.99
C PHE A 108 -3.08 -15.12 -4.13
N LEU A 109 -3.17 -14.95 -2.81
CA LEU A 109 -2.04 -15.13 -1.89
C LEU A 109 -1.54 -16.58 -1.86
N ASP A 110 -2.44 -17.56 -1.82
CA ASP A 110 -2.11 -18.97 -1.91
C ASP A 110 -1.41 -19.28 -3.24
N GLY A 111 -1.90 -18.71 -4.35
CA GLY A 111 -1.30 -18.85 -5.69
C GLY A 111 0.11 -18.28 -5.78
N LEU A 112 0.42 -17.17 -5.09
CA LEU A 112 1.78 -16.63 -5.01
C LEU A 112 2.74 -17.59 -4.31
N VAL A 113 2.31 -18.25 -3.24
CA VAL A 113 3.12 -19.25 -2.53
C VAL A 113 3.38 -20.46 -3.42
N GLU A 114 2.36 -21.00 -4.10
CA GLU A 114 2.52 -22.13 -5.02
C GLU A 114 3.44 -21.76 -6.21
N GLN A 115 3.26 -20.60 -6.81
CA GLN A 115 4.16 -20.10 -7.86
C GLN A 115 5.62 -19.99 -7.36
N GLY A 116 5.79 -19.47 -6.13
CA GLY A 116 7.11 -19.37 -5.50
C GLY A 116 7.77 -20.74 -5.28
N LYS A 117 7.00 -21.76 -4.88
CA LYS A 117 7.48 -23.15 -4.73
C LYS A 117 7.90 -23.75 -6.07
N GLU A 118 7.10 -23.54 -7.11
CA GLU A 118 7.34 -24.06 -8.46
C GLU A 118 8.54 -23.37 -9.12
N LYS A 119 8.48 -22.03 -9.24
CA LYS A 119 9.46 -21.24 -10.00
C LYS A 119 10.72 -20.88 -9.22
N GLY A 120 10.69 -20.97 -7.88
CA GLY A 120 11.77 -20.54 -6.99
C GLY A 120 11.83 -19.02 -6.78
N TYR A 121 10.89 -18.26 -7.33
CA TYR A 121 10.76 -16.82 -7.16
C TYR A 121 9.31 -16.37 -7.33
N VAL A 122 9.01 -15.19 -6.77
CA VAL A 122 7.79 -14.42 -7.06
C VAL A 122 8.17 -13.13 -7.78
N SER A 123 7.21 -12.46 -8.43
CA SER A 123 7.49 -11.24 -9.19
C SER A 123 6.45 -10.15 -8.94
N THR A 124 6.90 -8.89 -9.07
CA THR A 124 6.02 -7.73 -9.12
C THR A 124 5.22 -7.69 -10.41
N MET A 125 4.23 -6.83 -10.48
CA MET A 125 3.46 -6.53 -11.70
C MET A 125 4.36 -6.06 -12.86
N PHE A 126 5.50 -5.44 -12.56
CA PHE A 126 6.49 -4.95 -13.52
C PHE A 126 7.62 -5.96 -13.82
N GLY A 127 7.49 -7.21 -13.33
CA GLY A 127 8.42 -8.28 -13.63
C GLY A 127 9.71 -8.33 -12.78
N ARG A 128 9.82 -7.49 -11.74
CA ARG A 128 10.93 -7.59 -10.77
C ARG A 128 10.81 -8.89 -9.97
N ARG A 129 11.85 -9.69 -9.95
CA ARG A 129 11.84 -11.03 -9.33
C ARG A 129 12.44 -10.98 -7.91
N ARG A 130 11.79 -11.71 -7.00
CA ARG A 130 12.28 -12.00 -5.66
C ARG A 130 12.47 -13.50 -5.50
N PRO A 131 13.71 -14.03 -5.43
CA PRO A 131 13.95 -15.43 -5.09
C PRO A 131 13.41 -15.77 -3.70
N VAL A 132 12.84 -16.98 -3.56
CA VAL A 132 12.23 -17.45 -2.29
C VAL A 132 12.69 -18.90 -1.98
N PRO A 133 14.00 -19.13 -1.82
CA PRO A 133 14.55 -20.47 -1.57
C PRO A 133 14.03 -21.08 -0.26
N GLU A 134 13.62 -20.25 0.70
CA GLU A 134 13.09 -20.64 2.00
C GLU A 134 11.82 -21.50 1.89
N LEU A 135 11.05 -21.37 0.81
CA LEU A 135 9.84 -22.18 0.57
C LEU A 135 10.12 -23.69 0.45
N LYS A 136 11.35 -24.05 0.09
CA LYS A 136 11.80 -25.45 -0.04
C LYS A 136 12.51 -25.97 1.22
N SER A 137 12.62 -25.16 2.27
CA SER A 137 13.28 -25.56 3.51
C SER A 137 12.49 -26.65 4.26
N SER A 138 13.20 -27.65 4.79
CA SER A 138 12.64 -28.61 5.73
C SER A 138 12.31 -28.01 7.09
N ASN A 139 12.96 -26.88 7.46
CA ASN A 139 12.71 -26.17 8.69
C ASN A 139 11.38 -25.39 8.58
N PHE A 140 10.44 -25.69 9.47
CA PHE A 140 9.13 -25.04 9.49
C PHE A 140 9.19 -23.52 9.61
N MET A 141 10.07 -22.98 10.48
CA MET A 141 10.20 -21.53 10.69
C MET A 141 10.69 -20.81 9.43
N GLN A 142 11.68 -21.39 8.75
CA GLN A 142 12.20 -20.84 7.48
C GLN A 142 11.14 -20.92 6.37
N ARG A 143 10.44 -22.05 6.27
CA ARG A 143 9.38 -22.21 5.27
C ARG A 143 8.24 -21.22 5.50
N SER A 144 7.77 -21.05 6.74
CA SER A 144 6.75 -20.07 7.10
C SER A 144 7.19 -18.63 6.83
N PHE A 145 8.46 -18.31 7.04
CA PHE A 145 9.04 -17.03 6.62
C PHE A 145 8.99 -16.87 5.10
N GLY A 146 9.39 -17.91 4.35
CA GLY A 146 9.34 -17.92 2.88
C GLY A 146 7.92 -17.71 2.33
N GLU A 147 6.90 -18.29 2.97
CA GLU A 147 5.49 -18.08 2.60
C GLU A 147 5.08 -16.61 2.75
N ARG A 148 5.44 -15.96 3.87
CA ARG A 148 5.18 -14.52 4.06
C ARG A 148 5.92 -13.67 3.03
N VAL A 149 7.19 -13.98 2.74
CA VAL A 149 7.96 -13.27 1.71
C VAL A 149 7.30 -13.43 0.34
N ALA A 150 6.82 -14.63 0.00
CA ALA A 150 6.16 -14.90 -1.27
C ALA A 150 4.83 -14.13 -1.43
N MET A 151 4.04 -14.02 -0.38
CA MET A 151 2.78 -13.26 -0.39
C MET A 151 3.01 -11.75 -0.46
N ASN A 152 3.96 -11.24 0.32
CA ASN A 152 4.18 -9.82 0.52
C ASN A 152 5.00 -9.17 -0.62
N SER A 153 6.09 -9.82 -1.08
CA SER A 153 7.04 -9.18 -2.00
C SER A 153 6.44 -8.73 -3.34
N PRO A 154 5.48 -9.43 -3.98
CA PRO A 154 4.84 -8.93 -5.19
C PRO A 154 4.06 -7.64 -4.97
N ILE A 155 3.38 -7.51 -3.84
CA ILE A 155 2.55 -6.35 -3.50
C ILE A 155 3.44 -5.15 -3.16
N GLN A 156 4.31 -5.27 -2.15
CA GLN A 156 5.24 -4.21 -1.76
C GLN A 156 6.20 -3.82 -2.88
N GLY A 157 6.73 -4.83 -3.59
CA GLY A 157 7.61 -4.57 -4.71
C GLY A 157 6.91 -3.83 -5.85
N THR A 158 5.63 -4.10 -6.12
CA THR A 158 4.85 -3.34 -7.11
C THR A 158 4.63 -1.90 -6.64
N ALA A 159 4.28 -1.67 -5.37
CA ALA A 159 4.20 -0.33 -4.82
C ALA A 159 5.52 0.44 -4.96
N ALA A 160 6.65 -0.22 -4.64
CA ALA A 160 7.99 0.33 -4.81
C ALA A 160 8.36 0.62 -6.29
N ASP A 161 7.87 -0.18 -7.24
CA ASP A 161 8.05 0.09 -8.66
C ASP A 161 7.23 1.30 -9.11
N ILE A 162 5.99 1.42 -8.64
CA ILE A 162 5.09 2.56 -8.94
C ILE A 162 5.71 3.87 -8.46
N ILE A 163 6.12 3.98 -7.19
CA ILE A 163 6.72 5.22 -6.68
C ILE A 163 8.01 5.60 -7.42
N LYS A 164 8.82 4.63 -7.86
CA LYS A 164 10.01 4.91 -8.66
C LYS A 164 9.68 5.41 -10.06
N ILE A 165 8.62 4.89 -10.67
CA ILE A 165 8.14 5.41 -11.96
C ILE A 165 7.65 6.85 -11.78
N ALA A 166 6.83 7.12 -10.75
CA ALA A 166 6.36 8.45 -10.40
C ALA A 166 7.51 9.42 -10.16
N MET A 167 8.46 9.04 -9.31
CA MET A 167 9.66 9.82 -8.98
C MET A 167 10.43 10.25 -10.23
N ASN A 168 10.69 9.33 -11.15
CA ASN A 168 11.42 9.61 -12.37
C ASN A 168 10.65 10.56 -13.30
N ARG A 169 9.32 10.40 -13.39
CA ARG A 169 8.45 11.28 -14.20
C ARG A 169 8.37 12.68 -13.60
N VAL A 170 8.15 12.81 -12.30
CA VAL A 170 8.15 14.09 -11.57
C VAL A 170 9.49 14.80 -11.77
N TYR A 171 10.61 14.12 -11.50
CA TYR A 171 11.95 14.68 -11.70
C TYR A 171 12.15 15.20 -13.13
N LYS A 172 11.79 14.39 -14.13
CA LYS A 172 11.90 14.79 -15.53
C LYS A 172 11.07 16.03 -15.84
N ARG A 173 9.83 16.08 -15.37
CA ARG A 173 8.95 17.25 -15.61
C ARG A 173 9.48 18.52 -14.96
N LEU A 174 10.00 18.43 -13.71
CA LEU A 174 10.64 19.60 -13.07
C LEU A 174 11.78 20.17 -13.93
N LEU A 175 12.59 19.29 -14.55
CA LEU A 175 13.69 19.71 -15.45
C LEU A 175 13.18 20.27 -16.78
N ASP A 176 12.26 19.58 -17.45
CA ASP A 176 11.73 19.95 -18.77
C ASP A 176 10.99 21.30 -18.71
N GLU A 177 10.26 21.56 -17.62
CA GLU A 177 9.55 22.81 -17.36
C GLU A 177 10.46 23.89 -16.74
N LYS A 178 11.76 23.58 -16.54
CA LYS A 178 12.82 24.49 -16.03
C LYS A 178 12.46 25.14 -14.70
N LEU A 179 11.84 24.37 -13.80
CA LEU A 179 11.45 24.86 -12.49
C LEU A 179 12.67 24.98 -11.56
N ARG A 180 12.58 25.90 -10.62
CA ARG A 180 13.56 26.07 -9.53
C ARG A 180 13.38 25.00 -8.44
N SER A 181 12.18 24.46 -8.35
CA SER A 181 11.79 23.40 -7.43
C SER A 181 12.54 22.11 -7.71
N ARG A 182 12.88 21.36 -6.66
CA ARG A 182 13.71 20.15 -6.79
C ARG A 182 13.21 19.01 -5.93
N LEU A 183 13.26 17.81 -6.48
CA LEU A 183 13.01 16.57 -5.74
C LEU A 183 14.16 16.36 -4.74
N VAL A 184 13.82 16.21 -3.45
CA VAL A 184 14.80 16.09 -2.36
C VAL A 184 14.89 14.66 -1.84
N LEU A 185 13.75 14.04 -1.57
CA LEU A 185 13.67 12.71 -0.99
C LEU A 185 12.54 11.88 -1.60
N GLN A 186 12.75 10.56 -1.62
CA GLN A 186 11.71 9.55 -1.76
C GLN A 186 11.83 8.62 -0.56
N VAL A 187 10.78 8.51 0.25
CA VAL A 187 10.74 7.66 1.46
C VAL A 187 9.44 6.86 1.43
N HIS A 188 9.53 5.52 1.52
CA HIS A 188 8.37 4.62 1.38
C HIS A 188 7.54 4.92 0.12
N ASP A 189 6.39 5.55 0.29
CA ASP A 189 5.39 5.90 -0.72
C ASP A 189 5.21 7.42 -0.90
N GLU A 190 6.10 8.23 -0.31
CA GLU A 190 6.10 9.69 -0.39
C GLU A 190 7.21 10.26 -1.28
N LEU A 191 6.94 11.40 -1.90
CA LEU A 191 7.90 12.26 -2.61
C LEU A 191 7.94 13.63 -1.95
N LEU A 192 9.13 14.06 -1.53
CA LEU A 192 9.35 15.38 -0.94
C LEU A 192 10.03 16.32 -1.94
N ILE A 193 9.36 17.43 -2.25
CA ILE A 193 9.85 18.47 -3.16
C ILE A 193 10.15 19.73 -2.35
N GLU A 194 11.38 20.24 -2.47
CA GLU A 194 11.69 21.60 -2.07
C GLU A 194 11.20 22.56 -3.15
N THR A 195 10.10 23.24 -2.89
CA THR A 195 9.30 23.95 -3.86
C THR A 195 9.46 25.46 -3.73
N TRP A 196 9.84 26.14 -4.83
CA TRP A 196 9.80 27.59 -4.87
C TRP A 196 8.36 28.10 -4.72
N LYS A 197 8.15 29.08 -3.85
CA LYS A 197 6.79 29.50 -3.43
C LYS A 197 5.87 29.88 -4.61
N ASP A 198 6.41 30.51 -5.64
CA ASP A 198 5.61 30.88 -6.83
C ASP A 198 5.29 29.68 -7.74
N GLU A 199 5.97 28.54 -7.55
CA GLU A 199 5.79 27.32 -8.34
C GLU A 199 4.87 26.29 -7.67
N ILE A 200 4.39 26.56 -6.45
CA ILE A 200 3.54 25.62 -5.69
C ILE A 200 2.37 25.07 -6.53
N PRO A 201 1.55 25.88 -7.22
CA PRO A 201 0.42 25.35 -7.98
C PRO A 201 0.86 24.44 -9.13
N GLN A 202 1.99 24.73 -9.76
CA GLN A 202 2.54 23.96 -10.87
C GLN A 202 3.14 22.64 -10.39
N VAL A 203 3.92 22.68 -9.31
CA VAL A 203 4.53 21.48 -8.72
C VAL A 203 3.47 20.55 -8.15
N SER A 204 2.43 21.07 -7.47
CA SER A 204 1.31 20.27 -6.98
C SER A 204 0.61 19.53 -8.12
N ARG A 205 0.35 20.20 -9.25
CA ARG A 205 -0.23 19.57 -10.43
C ARG A 205 0.67 18.49 -11.00
N ILE A 206 1.98 18.72 -11.09
CA ILE A 206 2.96 17.73 -11.57
C ILE A 206 2.94 16.49 -10.67
N LEU A 207 2.99 16.67 -9.35
CA LEU A 207 2.92 15.58 -8.40
C LEU A 207 1.64 14.76 -8.56
N GLU A 208 0.49 15.43 -8.61
CA GLU A 208 -0.80 14.75 -8.76
C GLU A 208 -0.88 13.96 -10.07
N GLU A 209 -0.56 14.57 -11.21
CA GLU A 209 -0.62 13.94 -12.53
C GLU A 209 0.33 12.74 -12.65
N GLU A 210 1.60 12.91 -12.25
CA GLU A 210 2.62 11.88 -12.45
C GLU A 210 2.52 10.74 -11.43
N MET A 211 2.10 11.03 -10.19
CA MET A 211 1.89 9.98 -9.20
C MET A 211 0.62 9.20 -9.50
N LYS A 212 -0.52 9.85 -9.75
CA LYS A 212 -1.77 9.14 -10.13
C LYS A 212 -1.61 8.39 -11.45
N GLY A 213 -0.87 8.94 -12.40
CA GLY A 213 -0.62 8.34 -13.72
C GLY A 213 0.50 7.30 -13.76
N ALA A 214 1.19 7.01 -12.66
CA ALA A 214 2.35 6.13 -12.65
C ALA A 214 2.04 4.67 -13.01
N ALA A 215 0.82 4.20 -12.70
CA ALA A 215 0.32 2.89 -13.09
C ALA A 215 -1.20 2.93 -13.31
N HIS A 216 -1.68 2.01 -14.15
CA HIS A 216 -3.12 1.81 -14.38
C HIS A 216 -3.59 0.59 -13.61
N LEU A 217 -4.25 0.82 -12.48
CA LEU A 217 -4.82 -0.21 -11.63
C LEU A 217 -6.34 -0.29 -11.81
N ALA A 218 -6.96 -1.37 -11.31
CA ALA A 218 -8.42 -1.51 -11.27
C ALA A 218 -9.09 -0.49 -10.33
N VAL A 219 -8.30 0.09 -9.42
CA VAL A 219 -8.65 1.19 -8.53
C VAL A 219 -7.70 2.35 -8.77
N GLU A 220 -8.18 3.58 -8.73
CA GLU A 220 -7.34 4.76 -8.96
C GLU A 220 -6.29 4.90 -7.85
N LEU A 221 -5.12 5.38 -8.22
CA LEU A 221 -4.11 5.81 -7.26
C LEU A 221 -4.52 7.19 -6.71
N GLU A 222 -4.53 7.34 -5.40
CA GLU A 222 -4.80 8.61 -4.73
C GLU A 222 -3.55 9.11 -4.04
N VAL A 223 -3.43 10.44 -4.01
CA VAL A 223 -2.27 11.14 -3.48
C VAL A 223 -2.75 12.21 -2.52
N ASP A 224 -2.28 12.15 -1.29
CA ASP A 224 -2.46 13.17 -0.29
C ASP A 224 -1.27 14.13 -0.37
N MET A 225 -1.53 15.45 -0.40
CA MET A 225 -0.48 16.45 -0.48
C MET A 225 -0.56 17.45 0.65
N HIS A 226 0.58 17.72 1.26
CA HIS A 226 0.72 18.69 2.35
C HIS A 226 1.89 19.62 2.10
N GLN A 227 1.83 20.82 2.71
CA GLN A 227 2.85 21.84 2.60
C GLN A 227 3.32 22.24 4.00
N GLY A 228 4.63 22.49 4.15
CA GLY A 228 5.20 22.93 5.42
C GLY A 228 6.54 23.66 5.28
N ASP A 229 6.92 24.39 6.32
CA ASP A 229 8.23 25.04 6.43
C ASP A 229 9.34 24.09 6.91
N ASN A 230 8.97 22.84 7.18
CA ASN A 230 9.87 21.72 7.43
C ASN A 230 9.13 20.42 7.10
N TRP A 231 9.87 19.29 7.02
CA TRP A 231 9.28 18.00 6.65
C TRP A 231 8.23 17.52 7.66
N TYR A 232 8.37 17.81 8.94
CA TYR A 232 7.39 17.42 9.95
C TYR A 232 6.04 18.13 9.77
N GLU A 233 6.05 19.39 9.37
CA GLU A 233 4.83 20.16 9.08
C GLU A 233 4.21 19.82 7.73
N ALA A 234 5.04 19.35 6.76
CA ALA A 234 4.59 18.92 5.45
C ALA A 234 4.06 17.48 5.43
N LYS A 235 4.03 16.78 6.58
CA LYS A 235 3.62 15.38 6.66
C LYS A 235 2.26 15.19 7.33
#